data_d20a99d08f73827498925c5542fcdc57
#
_entry.id   d20a99d08f73827498925c5542fcdc57
#
_cell.length_a   1.000
_cell.length_b   1.000
_cell.length_c   1.000
_cell.angle_alpha   90.00
_cell.angle_beta   90.00
_cell.angle_gamma   90.00
#
_symmetry.space_group_name_H-M   'P 1'
#
loop_
_entity.id
_entity.type
_entity.pdbx_description
1 polymer ?
#
loop_
_entity_poly.entity_id
_entity_poly.type
_entity_poly.pdbx_seq_one_letter_code
_entity_poly.pdbx_strand_id
1 'polypeptide(L)'
;MNITLNREKAEVEGPTIRDLLSEKELPQKAIVVAVNGDVVRRDEWGGCRLREGDEVEIVHAVAGGGGEDDLGIAGEAFSSRLFLGTGKYPDPETMNAALELSGTEMVTVAIRYMDLSGERSILGELDLSRYRLLPNTAGATTAKQAIKMAHLAREATGTNWLKLEVIGDTETLWPDTAATVEATKALVEEGFVVLPYTSPDLVAALRLEEAGAATVMPLASPIGSGQGMVDWASIHRVVERISVPVVVDAGIGVPSDAALALELGADAVLVNTAIARAEDPPRMAEAMKLGVRAGRLARLAGRMPASPAAHASSPTKGVPVGL
;
A
#
# COMPACT_ATOMS: atom_id res chain seq x y z
N MET A 1 30.35 -8.79 -18.97
CA MET A 1 29.71 -9.13 -20.26
C MET A 1 29.00 -7.91 -20.81
N ASN A 2 28.95 -7.79 -22.15
CA ASN A 2 28.23 -6.67 -22.79
C ASN A 2 26.82 -7.12 -23.16
N ILE A 3 25.84 -6.34 -22.78
CA ILE A 3 24.41 -6.52 -23.11
C ILE A 3 23.87 -5.23 -23.73
N THR A 4 22.67 -5.31 -24.28
CA THR A 4 21.90 -4.12 -24.64
C THR A 4 20.82 -3.92 -23.57
N LEU A 5 20.93 -2.87 -22.77
CA LEU A 5 19.96 -2.53 -21.72
C LEU A 5 19.13 -1.33 -22.16
N ASN A 6 17.80 -1.50 -22.31
CA ASN A 6 16.89 -0.45 -22.77
C ASN A 6 17.40 0.26 -24.04
N ARG A 7 17.89 -0.51 -25.01
CA ARG A 7 18.46 -0.07 -26.32
C ARG A 7 19.82 0.62 -26.23
N GLU A 8 20.45 0.68 -25.05
CA GLU A 8 21.80 1.21 -24.88
C GLU A 8 22.77 0.09 -24.52
N LYS A 9 24.03 0.19 -24.97
CA LYS A 9 25.05 -0.79 -24.63
C LYS A 9 25.45 -0.63 -23.17
N ALA A 10 25.42 -1.70 -22.41
CA ALA A 10 25.78 -1.74 -21.01
C ALA A 10 26.76 -2.91 -20.74
N GLU A 11 27.78 -2.64 -19.94
CA GLU A 11 28.64 -3.68 -19.38
C GLU A 11 28.11 -4.09 -18.00
N VAL A 12 28.02 -5.39 -17.76
CA VAL A 12 27.52 -5.98 -16.51
C VAL A 12 28.48 -7.05 -16.01
N GLU A 13 28.72 -7.05 -14.70
CA GLU A 13 29.60 -7.99 -14.04
C GLU A 13 28.86 -9.25 -13.58
N GLY A 14 27.66 -9.08 -13.04
CA GLY A 14 26.83 -10.15 -12.51
C GLY A 14 26.19 -11.04 -13.58
N PRO A 15 26.03 -12.35 -13.29
CA PRO A 15 25.53 -13.30 -14.28
C PRO A 15 24.01 -13.40 -14.39
N THR A 16 23.23 -12.72 -13.53
CA THR A 16 21.77 -12.87 -13.50
C THR A 16 21.04 -11.52 -13.59
N ILE A 17 19.74 -11.56 -13.88
CA ILE A 17 18.89 -10.34 -13.85
C ILE A 17 18.95 -9.67 -12.48
N ARG A 18 18.93 -10.43 -11.39
CA ARG A 18 19.00 -9.88 -10.02
C ARG A 18 20.32 -9.14 -9.78
N ASP A 19 21.42 -9.67 -10.27
CA ASP A 19 22.75 -9.05 -10.17
C ASP A 19 22.78 -7.74 -10.98
N LEU A 20 22.26 -7.75 -12.21
CA LEU A 20 22.13 -6.58 -13.07
C LEU A 20 21.33 -5.46 -12.37
N LEU A 21 20.17 -5.79 -11.79
CA LEU A 21 19.34 -4.81 -11.09
C LEU A 21 20.05 -4.21 -9.87
N SER A 22 20.80 -5.02 -9.13
CA SER A 22 21.59 -4.57 -7.97
C SER A 22 22.78 -3.71 -8.40
N GLU A 23 23.50 -4.10 -9.45
CA GLU A 23 24.66 -3.37 -9.97
C GLU A 23 24.30 -1.98 -10.53
N LYS A 24 23.13 -1.87 -11.18
CA LYS A 24 22.64 -0.60 -11.74
C LYS A 24 21.78 0.20 -10.77
N GLU A 25 21.72 -0.21 -9.49
CA GLU A 25 20.90 0.42 -8.45
C GLU A 25 19.43 0.62 -8.85
N LEU A 26 18.90 -0.28 -9.69
CA LEU A 26 17.55 -0.17 -10.21
C LEU A 26 16.52 -0.65 -9.18
N PRO A 27 15.41 0.07 -9.03
CA PRO A 27 14.36 -0.32 -8.11
C PRO A 27 13.80 -1.68 -8.51
N GLN A 28 13.74 -2.61 -7.57
CA GLN A 28 13.18 -3.94 -7.82
C GLN A 28 11.64 -3.97 -7.73
N LYS A 29 11.00 -2.86 -7.37
CA LYS A 29 9.54 -2.73 -7.29
C LYS A 29 8.97 -2.17 -8.60
N ALA A 30 7.78 -2.65 -8.96
CA ALA A 30 7.00 -2.17 -10.12
C ALA A 30 7.79 -2.16 -11.46
N ILE A 31 8.63 -3.16 -11.69
CA ILE A 31 9.31 -3.33 -12.97
C ILE A 31 8.98 -4.69 -13.59
N VAL A 32 8.93 -4.70 -14.90
CA VAL A 32 8.90 -5.90 -15.74
C VAL A 32 10.25 -5.98 -16.46
N VAL A 33 10.84 -7.15 -16.45
CA VAL A 33 12.10 -7.42 -17.16
C VAL A 33 11.81 -8.39 -18.30
N ALA A 34 12.21 -8.03 -19.50
CA ALA A 34 12.22 -8.93 -20.64
C ALA A 34 13.66 -9.16 -21.08
N VAL A 35 13.98 -10.37 -21.51
CA VAL A 35 15.25 -10.75 -22.09
C VAL A 35 15.00 -11.31 -23.49
N ASN A 36 15.58 -10.67 -24.50
CA ASN A 36 15.39 -11.03 -25.92
C ASN A 36 13.89 -11.06 -26.34
N GLY A 37 13.08 -10.17 -25.76
CA GLY A 37 11.64 -10.06 -26.02
C GLY A 37 10.74 -10.96 -25.14
N ASP A 38 11.30 -11.88 -24.38
CA ASP A 38 10.56 -12.75 -23.47
C ASP A 38 10.50 -12.17 -22.06
N VAL A 39 9.30 -12.02 -21.50
CA VAL A 39 9.12 -11.53 -20.12
C VAL A 39 9.59 -12.59 -19.13
N VAL A 40 10.49 -12.20 -18.23
CA VAL A 40 11.01 -13.05 -17.16
C VAL A 40 10.29 -12.74 -15.86
N ARG A 41 9.68 -13.74 -15.27
CA ARG A 41 8.97 -13.61 -14.00
C ARG A 41 9.94 -13.26 -12.87
N ARG A 42 9.45 -12.52 -11.89
CA ARG A 42 10.29 -12.00 -10.80
C ARG A 42 10.94 -13.09 -9.95
N ASP A 43 10.22 -14.19 -9.70
CA ASP A 43 10.73 -15.37 -9.00
C ASP A 43 11.88 -16.06 -9.75
N GLU A 44 11.97 -15.85 -11.06
CA GLU A 44 13.02 -16.43 -11.94
C GLU A 44 14.25 -15.53 -12.09
N TRP A 45 14.23 -14.26 -11.66
CA TRP A 45 15.35 -13.30 -11.87
C TRP A 45 16.69 -13.76 -11.28
N GLY A 46 16.66 -14.51 -10.17
CA GLY A 46 17.88 -15.07 -9.56
C GLY A 46 18.43 -16.30 -10.30
N GLY A 47 17.61 -16.96 -11.10
CA GLY A 47 17.96 -18.14 -11.89
C GLY A 47 18.21 -17.84 -13.37
N CYS A 48 17.67 -16.73 -13.90
CA CYS A 48 17.82 -16.34 -15.28
C CYS A 48 19.22 -15.77 -15.54
N ARG A 49 20.06 -16.53 -16.24
CA ARG A 49 21.42 -16.12 -16.58
C ARG A 49 21.44 -15.31 -17.86
N LEU A 50 22.05 -14.15 -17.76
CA LEU A 50 22.36 -13.29 -18.90
C LEU A 50 23.57 -13.80 -19.68
N ARG A 51 23.60 -13.54 -20.97
CA ARG A 51 24.69 -13.92 -21.89
C ARG A 51 25.19 -12.69 -22.64
N GLU A 52 26.38 -12.80 -23.18
CA GLU A 52 26.96 -11.78 -24.05
C GLU A 52 26.02 -11.51 -25.24
N GLY A 53 25.66 -10.23 -25.43
CA GLY A 53 24.80 -9.79 -26.51
C GLY A 53 23.30 -9.85 -26.23
N ASP A 54 22.87 -10.30 -25.05
CA ASP A 54 21.43 -10.29 -24.70
C ASP A 54 20.85 -8.87 -24.74
N GLU A 55 19.62 -8.78 -25.23
CA GLU A 55 18.81 -7.56 -25.18
C GLU A 55 17.90 -7.63 -23.95
N VAL A 56 18.16 -6.75 -22.98
CA VAL A 56 17.39 -6.67 -21.73
C VAL A 56 16.58 -5.39 -21.73
N GLU A 57 15.29 -5.52 -21.67
CA GLU A 57 14.38 -4.40 -21.50
C GLU A 57 13.83 -4.41 -20.07
N ILE A 58 14.05 -3.29 -19.36
CA ILE A 58 13.51 -3.06 -18.02
C ILE A 58 12.53 -1.90 -18.17
N VAL A 59 11.25 -2.20 -18.02
CA VAL A 59 10.18 -1.21 -18.05
C VAL A 59 9.54 -1.12 -16.68
N HIS A 60 9.27 0.09 -16.22
CA HIS A 60 8.36 0.24 -15.10
C HIS A 60 6.99 -0.27 -15.52
N ALA A 61 6.45 -1.21 -14.74
CA ALA A 61 5.08 -1.66 -14.94
C ALA A 61 4.13 -0.52 -14.57
N VAL A 62 3.88 0.36 -15.53
CA VAL A 62 2.78 1.32 -15.45
C VAL A 62 1.57 0.57 -15.94
N ALA A 63 0.64 0.25 -15.07
CA ALA A 63 -0.69 -0.20 -15.50
C ALA A 63 -1.24 0.87 -16.47
N GLY A 64 -1.69 0.43 -17.65
CA GLY A 64 -1.99 1.34 -18.75
C GLY A 64 -2.97 2.44 -18.36
N GLY A 65 -2.61 3.70 -18.63
CA GLY A 65 -3.46 4.88 -18.50
C GLY A 65 -3.22 5.76 -17.28
N GLY A 66 -2.24 5.47 -16.41
CA GLY A 66 -1.93 6.26 -15.22
C GLY A 66 -0.87 7.34 -15.43
N GLY A 67 -0.76 8.28 -14.47
CA GLY A 67 0.32 9.27 -14.39
C GLY A 67 1.66 8.64 -13.99
N GLU A 68 2.76 9.38 -14.10
CA GLU A 68 4.13 8.91 -13.78
C GLU A 68 4.30 8.38 -12.34
N ASP A 69 3.40 8.69 -11.40
CA ASP A 69 3.46 8.29 -9.98
C ASP A 69 2.20 7.53 -9.51
N ASP A 70 1.48 6.85 -10.38
CA ASP A 70 0.30 6.08 -9.97
C ASP A 70 0.67 4.82 -9.17
N LEU A 71 -0.22 4.44 -8.26
CA LEU A 71 -0.10 3.25 -7.46
C LEU A 71 -0.68 2.05 -8.21
N GLY A 72 0.15 1.06 -8.54
CA GLY A 72 -0.31 -0.19 -9.16
C GLY A 72 -0.66 -1.26 -8.11
N ILE A 73 -1.88 -1.81 -8.13
CA ILE A 73 -2.28 -2.97 -7.33
C ILE A 73 -3.01 -3.96 -8.23
N ALA A 74 -2.56 -5.19 -8.30
CA ALA A 74 -3.19 -6.28 -9.07
C ALA A 74 -3.51 -5.89 -10.54
N GLY A 75 -2.64 -5.08 -11.17
CA GLY A 75 -2.80 -4.65 -12.56
C GLY A 75 -3.70 -3.41 -12.75
N GLU A 76 -4.29 -2.88 -11.70
CA GLU A 76 -5.05 -1.62 -11.73
C GLU A 76 -4.19 -0.45 -11.22
N ALA A 77 -4.38 0.74 -11.79
CA ALA A 77 -3.68 1.97 -11.42
C ALA A 77 -4.59 2.88 -10.60
N PHE A 78 -4.04 3.47 -9.54
CA PHE A 78 -4.71 4.42 -8.65
C PHE A 78 -3.89 5.69 -8.57
N SER A 79 -4.50 6.83 -8.84
CA SER A 79 -3.86 8.14 -8.68
C SER A 79 -3.84 8.56 -7.20
N SER A 80 -4.77 8.04 -6.41
CA SER A 80 -4.85 8.28 -4.97
C SER A 80 -4.10 7.22 -4.17
N ARG A 81 -3.31 7.67 -3.20
CA ARG A 81 -2.62 6.82 -2.22
C ARG A 81 -3.31 6.86 -0.84
N LEU A 82 -4.53 7.42 -0.79
CA LEU A 82 -5.39 7.47 0.38
C LEU A 82 -6.61 6.59 0.16
N PHE A 83 -6.73 5.49 0.89
CA PHE A 83 -7.92 4.64 0.91
C PHE A 83 -8.78 4.98 2.11
N LEU A 84 -10.09 4.99 1.96
CA LEU A 84 -11.02 5.35 3.03
C LEU A 84 -11.93 4.20 3.43
N GLY A 85 -12.19 4.15 4.75
CA GLY A 85 -13.30 3.37 5.30
C GLY A 85 -14.60 4.16 5.27
N THR A 86 -15.73 3.46 5.22
CA THR A 86 -17.09 4.05 5.18
C THR A 86 -17.81 3.97 6.51
N GLY A 87 -17.20 3.40 7.55
CA GLY A 87 -17.84 3.22 8.85
C GLY A 87 -17.73 4.44 9.76
N LYS A 88 -18.69 4.56 10.71
CA LYS A 88 -18.67 5.53 11.82
C LYS A 88 -18.91 7.00 11.46
N TYR A 89 -19.25 7.34 10.24
CA TYR A 89 -19.73 8.67 9.90
C TYR A 89 -21.10 8.93 10.53
N PRO A 90 -21.43 10.18 10.86
CA PRO A 90 -22.72 10.52 11.47
C PRO A 90 -23.90 10.26 10.53
N ASP A 91 -23.70 10.46 9.24
CA ASP A 91 -24.69 10.30 8.18
C ASP A 91 -24.02 10.07 6.82
N PRO A 92 -24.79 9.58 5.81
CA PRO A 92 -24.25 9.32 4.46
C PRO A 92 -23.79 10.58 3.72
N GLU A 93 -24.42 11.74 3.96
CA GLU A 93 -24.06 13.01 3.32
C GLU A 93 -22.65 13.44 3.76
N THR A 94 -22.38 13.42 5.05
CA THR A 94 -21.05 13.69 5.60
C THR A 94 -20.00 12.69 5.09
N MET A 95 -20.36 11.41 4.99
CA MET A 95 -19.49 10.39 4.43
C MET A 95 -19.13 10.71 2.98
N ASN A 96 -20.12 10.96 2.13
CA ASN A 96 -19.90 11.24 0.71
C ASN A 96 -19.05 12.51 0.50
N ALA A 97 -19.31 13.57 1.28
CA ALA A 97 -18.50 14.79 1.26
C ALA A 97 -17.02 14.51 1.64
N ALA A 98 -16.79 13.68 2.65
CA ALA A 98 -15.43 13.27 3.05
C ALA A 98 -14.76 12.42 1.97
N LEU A 99 -15.47 11.46 1.36
CA LEU A 99 -14.94 10.65 0.26
C LEU A 99 -14.54 11.53 -0.93
N GLU A 100 -15.37 12.50 -1.30
CA GLU A 100 -15.09 13.42 -2.41
C GLU A 100 -13.84 14.28 -2.14
N LEU A 101 -13.79 14.95 -0.97
CA LEU A 101 -12.67 15.83 -0.63
C LEU A 101 -11.35 15.07 -0.42
N SER A 102 -11.41 13.82 0.03
CA SER A 102 -10.23 12.96 0.14
C SER A 102 -9.61 12.63 -1.22
N GLY A 103 -10.40 12.62 -2.29
CA GLY A 103 -9.98 12.15 -3.60
C GLY A 103 -9.64 10.67 -3.62
N THR A 104 -10.18 9.89 -2.68
CA THR A 104 -9.98 8.43 -2.67
C THR A 104 -10.57 7.79 -3.92
N GLU A 105 -9.95 6.73 -4.39
CA GLU A 105 -10.44 5.88 -5.48
C GLU A 105 -10.78 4.47 -4.97
N MET A 106 -10.46 4.16 -3.71
CA MET A 106 -10.76 2.87 -3.08
C MET A 106 -11.45 3.06 -1.72
N VAL A 107 -12.60 2.40 -1.54
CA VAL A 107 -13.37 2.48 -0.30
C VAL A 107 -13.60 1.11 0.30
N THR A 108 -13.44 0.99 1.63
CA THR A 108 -13.72 -0.26 2.33
C THR A 108 -15.12 -0.25 2.91
N VAL A 109 -15.78 -1.41 2.82
CA VAL A 109 -17.08 -1.66 3.43
C VAL A 109 -17.05 -2.95 4.24
N ALA A 110 -17.62 -2.92 5.44
CA ALA A 110 -17.70 -4.11 6.27
C ALA A 110 -18.93 -4.95 5.89
N ILE A 111 -18.70 -6.17 5.44
CA ILE A 111 -19.78 -7.12 5.08
C ILE A 111 -20.78 -7.32 6.21
N ARG A 112 -20.30 -7.35 7.45
CA ARG A 112 -21.16 -7.49 8.64
C ARG A 112 -22.28 -6.45 8.72
N TYR A 113 -22.08 -5.27 8.14
CA TYR A 113 -23.02 -4.15 8.18
C TYR A 113 -23.77 -3.96 6.85
N MET A 114 -23.59 -4.86 5.88
CA MET A 114 -24.39 -4.86 4.67
C MET A 114 -25.77 -5.44 5.01
N ASP A 115 -26.76 -4.59 5.00
CA ASP A 115 -28.15 -5.05 4.99
C ASP A 115 -28.45 -5.63 3.62
N LEU A 116 -28.43 -6.97 3.53
CA LEU A 116 -28.74 -7.71 2.30
C LEU A 116 -30.23 -7.62 1.95
N SER A 117 -31.09 -7.07 2.84
CA SER A 117 -32.52 -6.89 2.60
C SER A 117 -32.84 -5.66 1.73
N GLY A 118 -31.88 -4.76 1.49
CA GLY A 118 -31.93 -3.78 0.42
C GLY A 118 -32.46 -2.40 0.79
N GLU A 119 -33.05 -2.17 1.97
CA GLU A 119 -33.70 -0.87 2.27
C GLU A 119 -32.75 0.22 2.84
N ARG A 120 -31.57 -0.15 3.36
CA ARG A 120 -30.54 0.79 3.88
C ARG A 120 -29.10 0.24 3.73
N SER A 121 -28.78 -0.28 2.57
CA SER A 121 -27.41 -0.74 2.33
C SER A 121 -26.47 0.43 2.11
N ILE A 122 -25.32 0.46 2.79
CA ILE A 122 -24.24 1.41 2.55
C ILE A 122 -23.83 1.47 1.07
N LEU A 123 -24.03 0.37 0.32
CA LEU A 123 -23.76 0.31 -1.12
C LEU A 123 -24.70 1.20 -1.93
N GLY A 124 -25.95 1.39 -1.48
CA GLY A 124 -26.89 2.30 -2.12
C GLY A 124 -26.54 3.77 -1.96
N GLU A 125 -25.73 4.09 -0.97
CA GLU A 125 -25.28 5.46 -0.68
C GLU A 125 -23.95 5.81 -1.38
N LEU A 126 -23.29 4.84 -2.01
CA LEU A 126 -22.01 5.02 -2.68
C LEU A 126 -22.16 5.05 -4.20
N ASP A 127 -21.51 5.98 -4.86
CA ASP A 127 -21.34 5.95 -6.31
C ASP A 127 -20.25 4.92 -6.70
N LEU A 128 -20.67 3.67 -6.90
CA LEU A 128 -19.77 2.55 -7.25
C LEU A 128 -19.10 2.71 -8.62
N SER A 129 -19.49 3.68 -9.44
CA SER A 129 -18.79 3.99 -10.68
C SER A 129 -17.49 4.77 -10.46
N ARG A 130 -17.37 5.44 -9.30
CA ARG A 130 -16.22 6.27 -8.92
C ARG A 130 -15.20 5.55 -8.06
N TYR A 131 -15.62 4.53 -7.32
CA TYR A 131 -14.80 3.90 -6.29
C TYR A 131 -14.58 2.42 -6.57
N ARG A 132 -13.34 1.96 -6.45
CA ARG A 132 -13.05 0.54 -6.30
C ARG A 132 -13.54 0.10 -4.91
N LEU A 133 -14.51 -0.80 -4.91
CA LEU A 133 -15.02 -1.36 -3.66
C LEU A 133 -14.05 -2.40 -3.11
N LEU A 134 -13.71 -2.28 -1.84
CA LEU A 134 -12.87 -3.19 -1.08
C LEU A 134 -13.63 -3.72 0.14
N PRO A 135 -14.46 -4.77 -0.01
CA PRO A 135 -15.13 -5.40 1.13
C PRO A 135 -14.11 -5.95 2.13
N ASN A 136 -14.46 -5.95 3.43
CA ASN A 136 -13.58 -6.50 4.45
C ASN A 136 -14.25 -7.60 5.29
N THR A 137 -13.44 -8.47 5.87
CA THR A 137 -13.89 -9.56 6.75
C THR A 137 -13.84 -9.18 8.23
N ALA A 138 -14.07 -7.90 8.54
CA ALA A 138 -14.05 -7.37 9.91
C ALA A 138 -14.88 -8.19 10.88
N GLY A 139 -14.25 -8.61 11.98
CA GLY A 139 -14.84 -9.43 13.02
C GLY A 139 -14.71 -10.94 12.80
N ALA A 140 -14.05 -11.41 11.75
CA ALA A 140 -13.60 -12.79 11.69
C ALA A 140 -12.49 -13.03 12.72
N THR A 141 -12.58 -14.14 13.45
CA THR A 141 -11.57 -14.56 14.46
C THR A 141 -10.86 -15.85 14.08
N THR A 142 -11.18 -16.42 12.91
CA THR A 142 -10.53 -17.61 12.37
C THR A 142 -10.41 -17.50 10.85
N ALA A 143 -9.44 -18.17 10.25
CA ALA A 143 -9.29 -18.26 8.80
C ALA A 143 -10.58 -18.75 8.12
N LYS A 144 -11.21 -19.79 8.66
CA LYS A 144 -12.47 -20.35 8.13
C LYS A 144 -13.61 -19.32 8.11
N GLN A 145 -13.74 -18.50 9.17
CA GLN A 145 -14.75 -17.44 9.20
C GLN A 145 -14.46 -16.37 8.15
N ALA A 146 -13.19 -15.93 8.03
CA ALA A 146 -12.78 -14.93 7.06
C ALA A 146 -13.02 -15.40 5.62
N ILE A 147 -12.67 -16.65 5.28
CA ILE A 147 -12.93 -17.25 3.96
C ILE A 147 -14.44 -17.28 3.67
N LYS A 148 -15.26 -17.71 4.63
CA LYS A 148 -16.72 -17.70 4.44
C LYS A 148 -17.25 -16.28 4.21
N MET A 149 -16.76 -15.29 4.96
CA MET A 149 -17.15 -13.89 4.78
C MET A 149 -16.69 -13.35 3.42
N ALA A 150 -15.51 -13.76 2.93
CA ALA A 150 -15.02 -13.40 1.62
C ALA A 150 -15.94 -13.89 0.49
N HIS A 151 -16.42 -15.13 0.57
CA HIS A 151 -17.39 -15.64 -0.41
C HIS A 151 -18.71 -14.84 -0.38
N LEU A 152 -19.24 -14.55 0.81
CA LEU A 152 -20.43 -13.72 0.95
C LEU A 152 -20.20 -12.31 0.39
N ALA A 153 -18.99 -11.77 0.58
CA ALA A 153 -18.58 -10.48 0.01
C ALA A 153 -18.65 -10.50 -1.51
N ARG A 154 -18.05 -11.49 -2.13
CA ARG A 154 -18.04 -11.64 -3.60
C ARG A 154 -19.44 -11.78 -4.17
N GLU A 155 -20.27 -12.61 -3.55
CA GLU A 155 -21.67 -12.77 -3.95
C GLU A 155 -22.49 -11.45 -3.83
N ALA A 156 -22.28 -10.71 -2.75
CA ALA A 156 -23.02 -9.48 -2.47
C ALA A 156 -22.59 -8.29 -3.33
N THR A 157 -21.32 -8.24 -3.73
CA THR A 157 -20.73 -7.03 -4.36
C THR A 157 -20.26 -7.25 -5.79
N GLY A 158 -20.16 -8.49 -6.24
CA GLY A 158 -19.62 -8.83 -7.56
C GLY A 158 -18.11 -8.59 -7.71
N THR A 159 -17.40 -8.14 -6.67
CA THR A 159 -15.95 -7.93 -6.72
C THR A 159 -15.18 -9.09 -6.10
N ASN A 160 -14.00 -9.39 -6.65
CA ASN A 160 -13.04 -10.31 -6.07
C ASN A 160 -11.97 -9.62 -5.23
N TRP A 161 -12.00 -8.28 -5.10
CA TRP A 161 -11.12 -7.53 -4.20
C TRP A 161 -11.59 -7.70 -2.76
N LEU A 162 -10.64 -7.90 -1.84
CA LEU A 162 -10.94 -8.16 -0.44
C LEU A 162 -9.87 -7.60 0.49
N LYS A 163 -10.28 -6.79 1.47
CA LYS A 163 -9.45 -6.53 2.64
C LYS A 163 -9.65 -7.66 3.64
N LEU A 164 -8.65 -8.50 3.78
CA LEU A 164 -8.70 -9.64 4.68
C LEU A 164 -8.31 -9.24 6.10
N GLU A 165 -9.20 -9.48 7.05
CA GLU A 165 -8.97 -9.29 8.48
C GLU A 165 -9.26 -10.61 9.20
N VAL A 166 -8.30 -11.11 10.00
CA VAL A 166 -8.50 -12.19 10.97
C VAL A 166 -7.99 -11.69 12.31
N ILE A 167 -8.90 -11.53 13.27
CA ILE A 167 -8.61 -10.88 14.56
C ILE A 167 -8.20 -11.94 15.58
N GLY A 168 -6.97 -11.83 16.09
CA GLY A 168 -6.42 -12.71 17.12
C GLY A 168 -6.77 -12.27 18.54
N ASP A 169 -6.83 -10.96 18.78
CA ASP A 169 -7.24 -10.38 20.05
C ASP A 169 -8.38 -9.39 19.87
N THR A 170 -9.50 -9.63 20.54
CA THR A 170 -10.73 -8.85 20.36
C THR A 170 -10.73 -7.52 21.12
N GLU A 171 -9.82 -7.32 22.06
CA GLU A 171 -9.71 -6.07 22.82
C GLU A 171 -8.90 -5.03 22.05
N THR A 172 -7.77 -5.42 21.49
CA THR A 172 -6.88 -4.54 20.71
C THR A 172 -7.14 -4.59 19.22
N LEU A 173 -7.93 -5.56 18.74
CA LEU A 173 -8.15 -5.88 17.33
C LEU A 173 -6.84 -6.22 16.61
N TRP A 174 -5.88 -6.80 17.34
CA TRP A 174 -4.62 -7.26 16.78
C TRP A 174 -4.83 -8.48 15.88
N PRO A 175 -4.19 -8.54 14.70
CA PRO A 175 -4.41 -9.63 13.75
C PRO A 175 -3.79 -10.94 14.21
N ASP A 176 -4.44 -12.07 13.91
CA ASP A 176 -3.86 -13.40 13.95
C ASP A 176 -3.06 -13.64 12.66
N THR A 177 -1.75 -13.49 12.74
CA THR A 177 -0.86 -13.61 11.58
C THR A 177 -0.93 -14.99 10.92
N ALA A 178 -0.99 -16.08 11.70
CA ALA A 178 -1.00 -17.43 11.15
C ALA A 178 -2.30 -17.70 10.38
N ALA A 179 -3.44 -17.36 11.00
CA ALA A 179 -4.75 -17.49 10.37
C ALA A 179 -4.91 -16.55 9.15
N THR A 180 -4.29 -15.35 9.18
CA THR A 180 -4.30 -14.42 8.05
C THR A 180 -3.53 -14.99 6.86
N VAL A 181 -2.35 -15.59 7.07
CA VAL A 181 -1.56 -16.24 6.01
C VAL A 181 -2.33 -17.44 5.42
N GLU A 182 -2.93 -18.29 6.28
CA GLU A 182 -3.76 -19.44 5.84
C GLU A 182 -4.91 -18.97 4.95
N ALA A 183 -5.68 -17.97 5.40
CA ALA A 183 -6.81 -17.45 4.65
C ALA A 183 -6.37 -16.75 3.36
N THR A 184 -5.25 -16.01 3.37
CA THR A 184 -4.69 -15.36 2.18
C THR A 184 -4.42 -16.39 1.10
N LYS A 185 -3.69 -17.47 1.44
CA LYS A 185 -3.35 -18.52 0.47
C LYS A 185 -4.59 -19.14 -0.16
N ALA A 186 -5.56 -19.55 0.66
CA ALA A 186 -6.79 -20.16 0.19
C ALA A 186 -7.58 -19.23 -0.76
N LEU A 187 -7.71 -17.94 -0.37
CA LEU A 187 -8.48 -16.98 -1.15
C LEU A 187 -7.78 -16.58 -2.46
N VAL A 188 -6.46 -16.49 -2.48
CA VAL A 188 -5.68 -16.24 -3.71
C VAL A 188 -5.83 -17.41 -4.69
N GLU A 189 -5.78 -18.66 -4.22
CA GLU A 189 -6.04 -19.86 -5.05
C GLU A 189 -7.44 -19.85 -5.67
N GLU A 190 -8.41 -19.19 -5.02
CA GLU A 190 -9.79 -19.02 -5.51
C GLU A 190 -9.99 -17.75 -6.37
N GLY A 191 -8.93 -17.03 -6.71
CA GLY A 191 -8.94 -15.86 -7.58
C GLY A 191 -9.33 -14.55 -6.93
N PHE A 192 -9.24 -14.44 -5.60
CA PHE A 192 -9.39 -13.16 -4.92
C PHE A 192 -8.14 -12.30 -5.04
N VAL A 193 -8.34 -10.99 -5.15
CA VAL A 193 -7.30 -9.97 -4.94
C VAL A 193 -7.28 -9.63 -3.46
N VAL A 194 -6.33 -10.22 -2.72
CA VAL A 194 -6.32 -10.16 -1.26
C VAL A 194 -5.38 -9.05 -0.77
N LEU A 195 -5.90 -8.15 0.05
CA LEU A 195 -5.19 -7.09 0.75
C LEU A 195 -5.25 -7.39 2.26
N PRO A 196 -4.29 -8.15 2.82
CA PRO A 196 -4.36 -8.63 4.21
C PRO A 196 -3.89 -7.58 5.22
N TYR A 197 -4.74 -7.32 6.22
CA TYR A 197 -4.39 -6.59 7.44
C TYR A 197 -3.49 -7.45 8.33
N THR A 198 -2.36 -6.90 8.78
CA THR A 198 -1.37 -7.64 9.56
C THR A 198 -0.66 -6.77 10.60
N SER A 199 0.08 -7.42 11.49
CA SER A 199 1.03 -6.75 12.37
C SER A 199 2.23 -6.18 11.57
N PRO A 200 2.98 -5.18 12.11
CA PRO A 200 4.18 -4.64 11.46
C PRO A 200 5.39 -5.60 11.60
N ASP A 201 5.15 -6.90 11.48
CA ASP A 201 6.16 -7.95 11.55
C ASP A 201 6.67 -8.31 10.15
N LEU A 202 7.98 -8.23 9.95
CA LEU A 202 8.60 -8.51 8.65
C LEU A 202 8.38 -9.96 8.20
N VAL A 203 8.44 -10.93 9.10
CA VAL A 203 8.28 -12.34 8.72
C VAL A 203 6.83 -12.62 8.33
N ALA A 204 5.87 -12.00 9.04
CA ALA A 204 4.47 -12.02 8.65
C ALA A 204 4.26 -11.46 7.24
N ALA A 205 4.83 -10.29 6.97
CA ALA A 205 4.75 -9.62 5.67
C ALA A 205 5.32 -10.48 4.53
N LEU A 206 6.49 -11.08 4.72
CA LEU A 206 7.11 -11.99 3.75
C LEU A 206 6.24 -13.22 3.45
N ARG A 207 5.63 -13.81 4.49
CA ARG A 207 4.72 -14.96 4.32
C ARG A 207 3.44 -14.60 3.57
N LEU A 208 2.92 -13.40 3.79
CA LEU A 208 1.75 -12.90 3.06
C LEU A 208 2.07 -12.64 1.59
N GLU A 209 3.24 -12.06 1.29
CA GLU A 209 3.73 -11.92 -0.09
C GLU A 209 3.90 -13.28 -0.77
N GLU A 210 4.52 -14.25 -0.08
CA GLU A 210 4.67 -15.64 -0.58
C GLU A 210 3.32 -16.32 -0.81
N ALA A 211 2.31 -16.02 0.00
CA ALA A 211 0.95 -16.51 -0.15
C ALA A 211 0.20 -15.87 -1.33
N GLY A 212 0.80 -14.90 -2.03
CA GLY A 212 0.22 -14.24 -3.21
C GLY A 212 -0.64 -13.02 -2.89
N ALA A 213 -0.48 -12.41 -1.71
CA ALA A 213 -1.17 -11.17 -1.37
C ALA A 213 -0.88 -10.07 -2.40
N ALA A 214 -1.92 -9.31 -2.80
CA ALA A 214 -1.77 -8.20 -3.73
C ALA A 214 -1.10 -6.97 -3.11
N THR A 215 -1.20 -6.82 -1.79
CA THR A 215 -0.51 -5.82 -0.95
C THR A 215 -0.20 -6.44 0.39
N VAL A 216 0.57 -5.73 1.24
CA VAL A 216 0.66 -6.03 2.67
C VAL A 216 0.19 -4.80 3.45
N MET A 217 -0.70 -5.00 4.44
CA MET A 217 -1.32 -3.89 5.17
C MET A 217 -0.94 -3.92 6.67
N PRO A 218 0.30 -3.49 7.03
CA PRO A 218 0.69 -3.43 8.44
C PRO A 218 -0.06 -2.30 9.16
N LEU A 219 -0.49 -2.59 10.39
CA LEU A 219 -1.09 -1.56 11.25
C LEU A 219 -0.03 -0.56 11.74
N ALA A 220 -0.39 0.73 11.80
CA ALA A 220 0.43 1.75 12.47
C ALA A 220 0.30 1.65 14.00
N SER A 221 -0.91 1.38 14.47
CA SER A 221 -1.32 1.15 15.85
C SER A 221 -2.73 0.51 15.87
N PRO A 222 -3.27 0.07 17.01
CA PRO A 222 -4.56 -0.62 17.06
C PRO A 222 -5.69 0.12 16.34
N ILE A 223 -6.58 -0.63 15.72
CA ILE A 223 -7.73 -0.08 14.95
C ILE A 223 -8.50 0.94 15.77
N GLY A 224 -8.66 2.15 15.24
CA GLY A 224 -9.44 3.21 15.85
C GLY A 224 -8.81 3.89 17.07
N SER A 225 -7.56 3.56 17.41
CA SER A 225 -6.84 4.15 18.54
C SER A 225 -6.35 5.57 18.30
N GLY A 226 -6.06 5.94 17.04
CA GLY A 226 -5.50 7.25 16.69
C GLY A 226 -4.11 7.51 17.27
N GLN A 227 -3.37 6.46 17.68
CA GLN A 227 -2.05 6.59 18.28
C GLN A 227 -0.93 6.90 17.29
N GLY A 228 -1.24 6.84 15.99
CA GLY A 228 -0.29 7.14 14.92
C GLY A 228 0.72 6.03 14.66
N MET A 229 1.86 6.41 14.11
CA MET A 229 2.95 5.52 13.67
C MET A 229 3.83 5.07 14.85
N VAL A 230 3.30 4.24 15.75
CA VAL A 230 3.99 3.83 16.99
C VAL A 230 5.25 3.04 16.71
N ASP A 231 5.19 2.04 15.82
CA ASP A 231 6.34 1.22 15.40
C ASP A 231 6.73 1.49 13.95
N TRP A 232 7.04 2.75 13.67
CA TRP A 232 7.48 3.18 12.34
C TRP A 232 8.74 2.44 11.86
N ALA A 233 9.63 2.03 12.78
CA ALA A 233 10.87 1.33 12.42
C ALA A 233 10.60 -0.09 11.87
N SER A 234 9.63 -0.81 12.42
CA SER A 234 9.22 -2.11 11.88
C SER A 234 8.49 -1.96 10.55
N ILE A 235 7.63 -0.95 10.41
CA ILE A 235 6.96 -0.64 9.13
C ILE A 235 8.00 -0.31 8.05
N HIS A 236 9.02 0.49 8.37
CA HIS A 236 10.08 0.82 7.43
C HIS A 236 10.84 -0.43 6.95
N ARG A 237 11.17 -1.38 7.86
CA ARG A 237 11.78 -2.66 7.47
C ARG A 237 10.89 -3.48 6.55
N VAL A 238 9.58 -3.47 6.77
CA VAL A 238 8.62 -4.13 5.87
C VAL A 238 8.66 -3.47 4.50
N VAL A 239 8.58 -2.14 4.43
CA VAL A 239 8.64 -1.37 3.18
C VAL A 239 9.90 -1.67 2.37
N GLU A 240 11.08 -1.78 3.03
CA GLU A 240 12.35 -2.04 2.35
C GLU A 240 12.48 -3.48 1.78
N ARG A 241 11.71 -4.43 2.30
CA ARG A 241 11.90 -5.85 2.01
C ARG A 241 10.78 -6.48 1.18
N ILE A 242 9.59 -5.91 1.23
CA ILE A 242 8.42 -6.42 0.51
C ILE A 242 8.37 -5.82 -0.89
N SER A 243 7.99 -6.62 -1.86
CA SER A 243 7.94 -6.24 -3.27
C SER A 243 6.55 -5.81 -3.74
N VAL A 244 5.49 -6.33 -3.11
CA VAL A 244 4.12 -5.86 -3.34
C VAL A 244 3.90 -4.52 -2.61
N PRO A 245 2.92 -3.70 -3.02
CA PRO A 245 2.65 -2.44 -2.34
C PRO A 245 2.37 -2.61 -0.85
N VAL A 246 2.95 -1.72 -0.04
CA VAL A 246 2.72 -1.66 1.41
C VAL A 246 1.74 -0.54 1.70
N VAL A 247 0.59 -0.88 2.26
CA VAL A 247 -0.47 0.06 2.64
C VAL A 247 -0.53 0.13 4.15
N VAL A 248 -0.13 1.23 4.77
CA VAL A 248 -0.24 1.38 6.22
C VAL A 248 -1.71 1.54 6.61
N ASP A 249 -2.18 0.63 7.44
CA ASP A 249 -3.59 0.54 7.85
C ASP A 249 -3.70 0.79 9.36
N ALA A 250 -4.88 1.20 9.79
CA ALA A 250 -5.27 1.36 11.20
C ALA A 250 -4.40 2.32 12.04
N GLY A 251 -5.00 2.90 13.05
CA GLY A 251 -4.31 3.70 14.06
C GLY A 251 -3.81 5.08 13.61
N ILE A 252 -3.82 5.41 12.32
CA ILE A 252 -3.56 6.76 11.83
C ILE A 252 -4.53 7.73 12.52
N GLY A 253 -3.99 8.76 13.16
CA GLY A 253 -4.78 9.73 13.93
C GLY A 253 -4.85 11.11 13.28
N VAL A 254 -3.78 11.54 12.64
CA VAL A 254 -3.64 12.88 12.06
C VAL A 254 -2.89 12.85 10.72
N PRO A 255 -2.99 13.92 9.90
CA PRO A 255 -2.31 13.98 8.60
C PRO A 255 -0.79 13.77 8.65
N SER A 256 -0.12 14.16 9.73
CA SER A 256 1.32 13.94 9.90
C SER A 256 1.70 12.46 10.03
N ASP A 257 0.82 11.61 10.57
CA ASP A 257 1.05 10.16 10.61
C ASP A 257 1.02 9.58 9.19
N ALA A 258 0.05 10.00 8.39
CA ALA A 258 -0.07 9.61 6.99
C ALA A 258 1.14 10.11 6.17
N ALA A 259 1.57 11.35 6.39
CA ALA A 259 2.78 11.89 5.76
C ALA A 259 4.01 11.07 6.12
N LEU A 260 4.22 10.75 7.41
CA LEU A 260 5.32 9.91 7.87
C LEU A 260 5.31 8.52 7.22
N ALA A 261 4.15 7.88 7.10
CA ALA A 261 4.04 6.59 6.44
C ALA A 261 4.57 6.64 5.00
N LEU A 262 4.17 7.66 4.22
CA LEU A 262 4.63 7.84 2.83
C LEU A 262 6.11 8.26 2.75
N GLU A 263 6.62 9.08 3.68
CA GLU A 263 8.04 9.44 3.77
C GLU A 263 8.92 8.21 4.04
N LEU A 264 8.45 7.28 4.86
CA LEU A 264 9.13 6.00 5.12
C LEU A 264 9.09 5.06 3.90
N GLY A 265 8.29 5.37 2.90
CA GLY A 265 8.20 4.65 1.64
C GLY A 265 7.02 3.68 1.53
N ALA A 266 6.05 3.75 2.45
CA ALA A 266 4.78 3.09 2.22
C ALA A 266 4.14 3.61 0.92
N ASP A 267 3.42 2.73 0.24
CA ASP A 267 2.83 3.05 -1.07
C ASP A 267 1.48 3.77 -0.94
N ALA A 268 0.75 3.49 0.15
CA ALA A 268 -0.52 4.13 0.48
C ALA A 268 -0.83 4.04 1.98
N VAL A 269 -1.89 4.70 2.40
CA VAL A 269 -2.50 4.54 3.73
C VAL A 269 -3.99 4.27 3.61
N LEU A 270 -4.55 3.51 4.56
CA LEU A 270 -5.98 3.35 4.73
C LEU A 270 -6.43 4.00 6.05
N VAL A 271 -7.36 4.93 5.95
CA VAL A 271 -7.85 5.73 7.08
C VAL A 271 -9.37 5.64 7.16
N ASN A 272 -9.91 5.53 8.36
CA ASN A 272 -11.36 5.63 8.60
C ASN A 272 -11.65 6.50 9.84
N THR A 273 -11.38 5.98 11.04
CA THR A 273 -11.84 6.55 12.31
C THR A 273 -11.33 7.99 12.52
N ALA A 274 -10.10 8.30 12.14
CA ALA A 274 -9.53 9.64 12.27
C ALA A 274 -10.29 10.70 11.45
N ILE A 275 -10.88 10.31 10.34
CA ILE A 275 -11.71 11.19 9.51
C ILE A 275 -13.14 11.17 10.04
N ALA A 276 -13.77 10.00 10.14
CA ALA A 276 -15.17 9.84 10.47
C ALA A 276 -15.57 10.39 11.87
N ARG A 277 -14.61 10.46 12.80
CA ARG A 277 -14.80 10.99 14.16
C ARG A 277 -14.18 12.37 14.40
N ALA A 278 -13.64 13.01 13.38
CA ALA A 278 -13.24 14.40 13.48
C ALA A 278 -14.48 15.30 13.73
N GLU A 279 -14.28 16.46 14.29
CA GLU A 279 -15.36 17.47 14.43
C GLU A 279 -15.90 17.92 13.07
N ASP A 280 -15.04 17.93 12.04
CA ASP A 280 -15.36 18.25 10.65
C ASP A 280 -14.74 17.16 9.74
N PRO A 281 -15.47 16.04 9.49
CA PRO A 281 -14.92 14.92 8.71
C PRO A 281 -14.51 15.29 7.28
N PRO A 282 -15.28 16.08 6.51
CA PRO A 282 -14.88 16.52 5.17
C PRO A 282 -13.55 17.29 5.16
N ARG A 283 -13.36 18.22 6.10
CA ARG A 283 -12.13 18.98 6.24
C ARG A 283 -10.94 18.09 6.66
N MET A 284 -11.16 17.13 7.54
CA MET A 284 -10.15 16.17 7.94
C MET A 284 -9.75 15.26 6.76
N ALA A 285 -10.69 14.88 5.92
CA ALA A 285 -10.43 14.09 4.71
C ALA A 285 -9.52 14.86 3.73
N GLU A 286 -9.79 16.13 3.50
CA GLU A 286 -8.93 17.01 2.71
C GLU A 286 -7.51 17.15 3.33
N ALA A 287 -7.44 17.34 4.65
CA ALA A 287 -6.16 17.43 5.36
C ALA A 287 -5.35 16.13 5.24
N MET A 288 -5.99 14.96 5.35
CA MET A 288 -5.35 13.65 5.15
C MET A 288 -4.81 13.49 3.72
N LYS A 289 -5.58 13.87 2.70
CA LYS A 289 -5.13 13.92 1.29
C LYS A 289 -3.86 14.74 1.14
N LEU A 290 -3.85 15.95 1.72
CA LEU A 290 -2.67 16.83 1.68
C LEU A 290 -1.47 16.22 2.40
N GLY A 291 -1.68 15.57 3.55
CA GLY A 291 -0.64 14.85 4.30
C GLY A 291 -0.04 13.71 3.48
N VAL A 292 -0.86 12.86 2.88
CA VAL A 292 -0.43 11.77 1.99
C VAL A 292 0.38 12.31 0.81
N ARG A 293 -0.12 13.35 0.15
CA ARG A 293 0.57 13.98 -0.97
C ARG A 293 1.92 14.58 -0.55
N ALA A 294 1.97 15.27 0.58
CA ALA A 294 3.20 15.86 1.10
C ALA A 294 4.26 14.79 1.39
N GLY A 295 3.89 13.71 2.09
CA GLY A 295 4.79 12.60 2.39
C GLY A 295 5.31 11.91 1.14
N ARG A 296 4.45 11.68 0.14
CA ARG A 296 4.87 11.10 -1.15
C ARG A 296 5.84 11.99 -1.90
N LEU A 297 5.56 13.29 -2.01
CA LEU A 297 6.46 14.25 -2.64
C LEU A 297 7.81 14.35 -1.92
N ALA A 298 7.82 14.33 -0.58
CA ALA A 298 9.04 14.30 0.22
C ALA A 298 9.88 13.05 -0.05
N ARG A 299 9.24 11.88 -0.17
CA ARG A 299 9.90 10.62 -0.52
C ARG A 299 10.55 10.68 -1.90
N LEU A 300 9.83 11.18 -2.90
CA LEU A 300 10.32 11.30 -4.28
C LEU A 300 11.45 12.34 -4.41
N ALA A 301 11.35 13.44 -3.67
CA ALA A 301 12.39 14.47 -3.65
C ALA A 301 13.69 14.02 -2.99
N GLY A 302 13.62 13.00 -2.14
CA GLY A 302 14.75 12.51 -1.35
C GLY A 302 15.04 13.41 -0.13
N ARG A 303 15.18 12.77 1.02
CA ARG A 303 15.52 13.45 2.26
C ARG A 303 17.01 13.81 2.29
N MET A 304 17.35 15.02 2.73
CA MET A 304 18.73 15.35 3.06
C MET A 304 19.28 14.43 4.18
N PRO A 305 20.56 14.03 4.13
CA PRO A 305 21.17 13.23 5.19
C PRO A 305 21.07 13.94 6.54
N ALA A 306 20.71 13.18 7.58
CA ALA A 306 20.76 13.71 8.95
C ALA A 306 22.22 13.93 9.36
N SER A 307 22.49 15.05 10.05
CA SER A 307 23.80 15.36 10.59
C SER A 307 23.70 15.58 12.09
N PRO A 308 24.64 15.08 12.90
CA PRO A 308 24.70 15.38 14.33
C PRO A 308 25.19 16.79 14.60
N ALA A 309 25.78 17.49 13.61
CA ALA A 309 26.31 18.83 13.72
C ALA A 309 25.47 19.85 12.94
N ALA A 310 25.42 21.08 13.44
CA ALA A 310 24.81 22.18 12.71
C ALA A 310 25.69 22.58 11.52
N HIS A 311 25.05 22.91 10.40
CA HIS A 311 25.68 23.48 9.21
C HIS A 311 25.08 24.86 8.96
N ALA A 312 25.95 25.91 8.90
CA ALA A 312 25.47 27.25 8.62
C ALA A 312 24.84 27.34 7.23
N SER A 313 23.61 27.81 7.14
CA SER A 313 22.89 27.99 5.89
C SER A 313 23.33 29.25 5.11
N SER A 314 23.96 30.21 5.80
CA SER A 314 24.45 31.42 5.18
C SER A 314 25.96 31.32 4.89
N PRO A 315 26.45 31.87 3.74
CA PRO A 315 27.87 31.90 3.45
C PRO A 315 28.62 32.68 4.53
N THR A 316 29.66 32.10 5.10
CA THR A 316 30.55 32.79 6.05
C THR A 316 31.64 33.67 5.37
N LYS A 317 31.85 33.49 4.05
CA LYS A 317 32.76 34.31 3.25
C LYS A 317 32.16 35.70 2.98
N GLY A 318 32.86 36.76 3.44
CA GLY A 318 32.44 38.14 3.20
C GLY A 318 31.73 38.81 4.38
N VAL A 319 31.56 38.12 5.52
CA VAL A 319 31.08 38.74 6.76
C VAL A 319 32.27 39.49 7.40
N PRO A 320 32.18 40.81 7.73
CA PRO A 320 33.23 41.51 8.44
C PRO A 320 33.50 40.85 9.80
N VAL A 321 34.75 40.52 10.08
CA VAL A 321 35.15 39.95 11.35
C VAL A 321 35.09 41.09 12.37
N GLY A 322 34.07 41.08 13.25
CA GLY A 322 34.01 42.08 14.35
C GLY A 322 32.66 42.79 14.53
N LEU A 323 31.53 42.14 14.20
CA LEU A 323 30.21 42.56 14.69
C LEU A 323 29.74 41.69 15.83
#